data_d3bfcfcb415ba2d220a2c0e6f6cc006e
#
_entry.id   d3bfcfcb415ba2d220a2c0e6f6cc006e
#
_cell.length_a   1.000
_cell.length_b   1.000
_cell.length_c   1.000
_cell.angle_alpha   90.00
_cell.angle_beta   90.00
_cell.angle_gamma   90.00
#
_symmetry.space_group_name_H-M   'P 1'
#
loop_
_entity.id
_entity.type
_entity.pdbx_description
1 polymer ?
#
loop_
_entity_poly.entity_id
_entity_poly.type
_entity_poly.pdbx_seq_one_letter_code
_entity_poly.pdbx_strand_id
1 'polypeptide(L)'
;GPKPEDMPETWKLRISQLFKQETGESYTDSTFRMLQIPEWNGNRLLINHQDYPHPKSLIGVLWSKQIFDDRVRIVALVIEEQHQGQGLGTKVIKELFTTSREIERNTIQLEVRVSNLRAQKFYQRFGLNIQQTINNYYADEDGYMMVGTV
;
A
#
# COMPACT_ATOMS: atom_id res chain seq x y z
N GLY A 1 -8.08 -10.32 -10.53
CA GLY A 1 -7.92 -9.10 -11.32
C GLY A 1 -6.91 -9.26 -12.43
N PRO A 2 -6.78 -8.28 -13.32
CA PRO A 2 -5.82 -8.36 -14.42
C PRO A 2 -4.38 -8.30 -13.90
N LYS A 3 -3.45 -8.94 -14.62
CA LYS A 3 -2.03 -8.78 -14.36
C LYS A 3 -1.61 -7.35 -14.69
N PRO A 4 -0.53 -6.83 -14.08
CA PRO A 4 -0.08 -5.46 -14.37
C PRO A 4 0.16 -5.19 -15.86
N GLU A 5 0.74 -6.12 -16.57
CA GLU A 5 0.99 -6.01 -18.01
C GLU A 5 -0.29 -6.06 -18.85
N ASP A 6 -1.35 -6.66 -18.31
CA ASP A 6 -2.65 -6.79 -18.99
C ASP A 6 -3.69 -5.78 -18.50
N MET A 7 -3.28 -4.91 -17.56
CA MET A 7 -4.20 -3.94 -16.98
C MET A 7 -4.60 -2.89 -18.02
N PRO A 8 -5.90 -2.61 -18.18
CA PRO A 8 -6.35 -1.56 -19.10
C PRO A 8 -5.72 -0.20 -18.75
N GLU A 9 -5.42 0.59 -19.79
CA GLU A 9 -4.81 1.92 -19.61
C GLU A 9 -5.67 2.83 -18.72
N THR A 10 -7.00 2.72 -18.81
CA THR A 10 -7.91 3.51 -17.99
C THR A 10 -7.74 3.22 -16.49
N TRP A 11 -7.46 1.97 -16.13
CA TRP A 11 -7.20 1.56 -14.75
C TRP A 11 -5.82 2.00 -14.28
N LYS A 12 -4.81 1.93 -15.13
CA LYS A 12 -3.46 2.45 -14.84
C LYS A 12 -3.51 3.94 -14.55
N LEU A 13 -4.24 4.67 -15.38
CA LEU A 13 -4.43 6.11 -15.21
C LEU A 13 -5.13 6.41 -13.89
N ARG A 14 -6.17 5.63 -13.56
CA ARG A 14 -6.89 5.80 -12.29
C ARG A 14 -6.00 5.54 -11.09
N ILE A 15 -5.16 4.49 -11.12
CA ILE A 15 -4.19 4.20 -10.06
C ILE A 15 -3.22 5.38 -9.91
N SER A 16 -2.69 5.87 -11.02
CA SER A 16 -1.78 7.01 -11.02
C SER A 16 -2.43 8.25 -10.40
N GLN A 17 -3.68 8.53 -10.73
CA GLN A 17 -4.44 9.65 -10.17
C GLN A 17 -4.63 9.51 -8.66
N LEU A 18 -4.95 8.30 -8.19
CA LEU A 18 -5.09 8.03 -6.76
C LEU A 18 -3.79 8.30 -6.00
N PHE A 19 -2.68 7.79 -6.50
CA PHE A 19 -1.39 8.00 -5.86
C PHE A 19 -1.03 9.49 -5.81
N LYS A 20 -1.17 10.19 -6.93
CA LYS A 20 -0.88 11.63 -6.99
C LYS A 20 -1.79 12.43 -6.07
N GLN A 21 -3.08 12.12 -6.08
CA GLN A 21 -4.10 12.83 -5.29
C GLN A 21 -3.88 12.65 -3.79
N GLU A 22 -3.56 11.43 -3.35
CA GLU A 22 -3.49 11.09 -1.92
C GLU A 22 -2.07 11.18 -1.35
N THR A 23 -1.02 11.03 -2.16
CA THR A 23 0.37 11.07 -1.68
C THR A 23 1.20 12.19 -2.29
N GLY A 24 0.75 12.79 -3.38
CA GLY A 24 1.51 13.78 -4.14
C GLY A 24 2.58 13.18 -5.04
N GLU A 25 2.72 11.87 -5.07
CA GLU A 25 3.74 11.18 -5.85
C GLU A 25 3.22 10.72 -7.21
N SER A 26 4.10 10.76 -8.22
CA SER A 26 3.79 10.26 -9.56
C SER A 26 4.57 8.98 -9.83
N TYR A 27 3.93 8.02 -10.46
CA TYR A 27 4.52 6.74 -10.80
C TYR A 27 4.50 6.52 -12.30
N THR A 28 5.55 5.88 -12.81
CA THR A 28 5.68 5.53 -14.22
C THR A 28 5.04 4.17 -14.52
N ASP A 29 4.82 3.87 -15.81
CA ASP A 29 4.30 2.56 -16.22
C ASP A 29 5.22 1.42 -15.76
N SER A 30 6.54 1.63 -15.77
CA SER A 30 7.47 0.62 -15.30
C SER A 30 7.29 0.32 -13.81
N THR A 31 6.94 1.34 -13.01
CA THR A 31 6.63 1.15 -11.59
C THR A 31 5.37 0.31 -11.42
N PHE A 32 4.33 0.58 -12.22
CA PHE A 32 3.09 -0.21 -12.16
C PHE A 32 3.29 -1.67 -12.55
N ARG A 33 4.23 -1.98 -13.43
CA ARG A 33 4.55 -3.37 -13.79
C ARG A 33 5.13 -4.16 -12.63
N MET A 34 5.64 -3.47 -11.61
CA MET A 34 6.16 -4.11 -10.39
C MET A 34 5.04 -4.48 -9.42
N LEU A 35 3.82 -4.00 -9.64
CA LEU A 35 2.64 -4.40 -8.87
C LEU A 35 2.23 -5.80 -9.32
N GLN A 36 2.60 -6.81 -8.58
CA GLN A 36 2.31 -8.20 -8.92
C GLN A 36 0.85 -8.57 -8.61
N ILE A 37 -0.08 -7.86 -9.21
CA ILE A 37 -1.52 -8.11 -9.09
C ILE A 37 -1.96 -8.90 -10.35
N PRO A 38 -2.63 -10.05 -10.20
CA PRO A 38 -3.14 -10.70 -8.99
C PRO A 38 -2.21 -11.77 -8.41
N GLU A 39 -0.99 -11.89 -8.87
CA GLU A 39 -0.08 -13.00 -8.57
C GLU A 39 0.36 -13.08 -7.11
N TRP A 40 0.31 -11.96 -6.42
CA TRP A 40 0.69 -11.85 -5.02
C TRP A 40 -0.50 -11.39 -4.18
N ASN A 41 -0.96 -12.24 -3.28
CA ASN A 41 -2.14 -11.96 -2.44
C ASN A 41 -1.95 -10.79 -1.45
N GLY A 42 -0.73 -10.31 -1.28
CA GLY A 42 -0.43 -9.12 -0.48
C GLY A 42 -0.77 -7.82 -1.19
N ASN A 43 -1.09 -7.86 -2.48
CA ASN A 43 -1.54 -6.69 -3.23
C ASN A 43 -3.05 -6.74 -3.40
N ARG A 44 -3.69 -5.58 -3.21
CA ARG A 44 -5.15 -5.46 -3.29
C ARG A 44 -5.55 -4.22 -4.05
N LEU A 45 -6.56 -4.38 -4.90
CA LEU A 45 -7.31 -3.26 -5.44
C LEU A 45 -8.64 -3.20 -4.69
N LEU A 46 -8.95 -2.04 -4.13
CA LEU A 46 -10.20 -1.83 -3.40
C LEU A 46 -11.24 -1.28 -4.36
N ILE A 47 -12.34 -2.00 -4.50
CA ILE A 47 -13.35 -1.75 -5.51
C ILE A 47 -14.68 -1.38 -4.86
N ASN A 48 -15.32 -0.33 -5.37
CA ASN A 48 -16.71 -0.02 -5.08
C ASN A 48 -17.58 -0.79 -6.09
N HIS A 49 -18.25 -1.83 -5.66
CA HIS A 49 -19.02 -2.71 -6.54
C HIS A 49 -20.12 -2.00 -7.32
N GLN A 50 -20.66 -0.91 -6.81
CA GLN A 50 -21.75 -0.17 -7.46
C GLN A 50 -21.32 0.40 -8.81
N ASP A 51 -20.05 0.79 -8.94
CA ASP A 51 -19.51 1.44 -10.13
C ASP A 51 -18.70 0.50 -11.02
N TYR A 52 -18.45 -0.73 -10.56
CA TYR A 52 -17.66 -1.71 -11.32
C TYR A 52 -18.40 -2.09 -12.62
N PRO A 53 -17.74 -2.20 -13.79
CA PRO A 53 -16.28 -2.18 -14.01
C PRO A 53 -15.70 -0.82 -14.42
N HIS A 54 -16.39 0.30 -14.19
CA HIS A 54 -15.86 1.62 -14.51
C HIS A 54 -14.59 1.91 -13.69
N PRO A 55 -13.55 2.55 -14.25
CA PRO A 55 -12.31 2.85 -13.50
C PRO A 55 -12.53 3.62 -12.20
N LYS A 56 -13.54 4.47 -12.14
CA LYS A 56 -13.88 5.21 -10.89
C LYS A 56 -14.26 4.28 -9.74
N SER A 57 -14.58 3.02 -10.01
CA SER A 57 -14.88 2.03 -8.98
C SER A 57 -13.64 1.68 -8.16
N LEU A 58 -12.44 1.93 -8.68
CA LEU A 58 -11.19 1.73 -7.97
C LEU A 58 -11.01 2.87 -6.97
N ILE A 59 -11.11 2.55 -5.68
CA ILE A 59 -11.08 3.53 -4.59
C ILE A 59 -9.86 3.40 -3.70
N GLY A 60 -9.05 2.38 -3.88
CA GLY A 60 -7.83 2.22 -3.11
C GLY A 60 -6.91 1.13 -3.64
N VAL A 61 -5.67 1.18 -3.20
CA VAL A 61 -4.63 0.22 -3.58
C VAL A 61 -3.78 -0.09 -2.36
N LEU A 62 -3.57 -1.37 -2.09
CA LEU A 62 -2.53 -1.84 -1.18
C LEU A 62 -1.45 -2.48 -2.03
N TRP A 63 -0.24 -1.93 -1.96
CA TRP A 63 0.93 -2.43 -2.67
C TRP A 63 1.95 -2.91 -1.65
N SER A 64 2.32 -4.17 -1.74
CA SER A 64 3.32 -4.77 -0.86
C SER A 64 4.28 -5.66 -1.63
N LYS A 65 5.41 -5.98 -1.02
CA LYS A 65 6.43 -6.85 -1.59
C LYS A 65 6.95 -7.81 -0.53
N GLN A 66 7.25 -9.03 -0.95
CA GLN A 66 8.03 -9.95 -0.14
C GLN A 66 9.49 -9.53 -0.24
N ILE A 67 10.14 -9.27 0.90
CA ILE A 67 11.56 -8.93 0.96
C ILE A 67 12.27 -9.84 1.96
N PHE A 68 13.53 -10.14 1.68
CA PHE A 68 14.31 -11.12 2.46
C PHE A 68 13.54 -12.43 2.61
N ASP A 69 13.86 -13.22 3.64
CA ASP A 69 13.19 -14.50 3.87
C ASP A 69 12.05 -14.41 4.87
N ASP A 70 11.96 -13.32 5.61
CA ASP A 70 11.14 -13.23 6.80
C ASP A 70 10.13 -12.09 6.82
N ARG A 71 10.08 -11.24 5.78
CA ARG A 71 9.24 -10.04 5.89
C ARG A 71 8.48 -9.68 4.62
N VAL A 72 7.42 -8.91 4.85
CA VAL A 72 6.64 -8.25 3.82
C VAL A 72 6.80 -6.75 4.02
N ARG A 73 7.12 -6.03 2.95
CA ARG A 73 7.21 -4.57 2.98
C ARG A 73 5.95 -3.97 2.38
N ILE A 74 5.29 -3.10 3.13
CA ILE A 74 4.20 -2.28 2.59
C ILE A 74 4.85 -1.14 1.83
N VAL A 75 4.66 -1.11 0.52
CA VAL A 75 5.17 -0.04 -0.34
C VAL A 75 4.25 1.16 -0.30
N ALA A 76 2.93 0.92 -0.37
CA ALA A 76 1.94 1.98 -0.31
C ALA A 76 0.57 1.43 0.07
N LEU A 77 -0.17 2.22 0.82
CA LEU A 77 -1.60 2.02 1.04
C LEU A 77 -2.27 3.35 0.76
N VAL A 78 -3.09 3.37 -0.28
CA VAL A 78 -3.77 4.59 -0.73
C VAL A 78 -5.27 4.31 -0.78
N ILE A 79 -6.06 5.16 -0.13
CA ILE A 79 -7.52 5.08 -0.15
C ILE A 79 -8.03 6.48 -0.51
N GLU A 80 -8.93 6.54 -1.48
CA GLU A 80 -9.56 7.80 -1.89
C GLU A 80 -10.18 8.49 -0.68
N GLU A 81 -9.96 9.81 -0.56
CA GLU A 81 -10.31 10.58 0.62
C GLU A 81 -11.77 10.36 1.07
N GLN A 82 -12.70 10.39 0.13
CA GLN A 82 -14.13 10.24 0.44
C GLN A 82 -14.49 8.85 0.99
N HIS A 83 -13.60 7.87 0.84
CA HIS A 83 -13.79 6.51 1.35
C HIS A 83 -12.94 6.21 2.58
N GLN A 84 -12.18 7.16 3.06
CA GLN A 84 -11.40 7.03 4.30
C GLN A 84 -12.32 7.08 5.53
N GLY A 85 -11.85 6.54 6.64
CA GLY A 85 -12.62 6.54 7.89
C GLY A 85 -13.72 5.49 7.96
N GLN A 86 -13.79 4.57 7.00
CA GLN A 86 -14.80 3.50 6.94
C GLN A 86 -14.23 2.13 7.33
N GLY A 87 -13.01 2.09 7.83
CA GLY A 87 -12.37 0.84 8.24
C GLY A 87 -11.75 0.03 7.11
N LEU A 88 -11.70 0.57 5.88
CA LEU A 88 -11.12 -0.15 4.73
C LEU A 88 -9.63 -0.40 4.90
N GLY A 89 -8.88 0.60 5.36
CA GLY A 89 -7.44 0.46 5.62
C GLY A 89 -7.17 -0.61 6.66
N THR A 90 -7.93 -0.61 7.75
CA THR A 90 -7.83 -1.61 8.80
C THR A 90 -8.10 -3.01 8.26
N LYS A 91 -9.14 -3.15 7.45
CA LYS A 91 -9.50 -4.44 6.86
C LYS A 91 -8.37 -5.00 5.99
N VAL A 92 -7.84 -4.20 5.07
CA VAL A 92 -6.81 -4.70 4.14
C VAL A 92 -5.48 -4.97 4.85
N ILE A 93 -5.13 -4.21 5.89
CA ILE A 93 -3.93 -4.47 6.68
C ILE A 93 -4.08 -5.78 7.47
N LYS A 94 -5.24 -6.05 8.05
CA LYS A 94 -5.49 -7.33 8.72
C LYS A 94 -5.41 -8.51 7.75
N GLU A 95 -5.93 -8.33 6.54
CA GLU A 95 -5.81 -9.34 5.50
C GLU A 95 -4.36 -9.57 5.08
N LEU A 96 -3.57 -8.51 4.97
CA LEU A 96 -2.15 -8.61 4.67
C LEU A 96 -1.40 -9.37 5.76
N PHE A 97 -1.71 -9.11 7.02
CA PHE A 97 -1.10 -9.82 8.15
C PHE A 97 -1.40 -11.32 8.09
N THR A 98 -2.65 -11.66 7.78
CA THR A 98 -3.06 -13.07 7.61
C THR A 98 -2.27 -13.72 6.47
N THR A 99 -2.19 -13.06 5.31
CA THR A 99 -1.44 -13.54 4.16
C THR A 99 0.04 -13.73 4.52
N SER A 100 0.62 -12.78 5.23
CA SER A 100 2.03 -12.85 5.65
C SER A 100 2.29 -14.05 6.56
N ARG A 101 1.40 -14.30 7.53
CA ARG A 101 1.49 -15.48 8.40
C ARG A 101 1.40 -16.78 7.62
N GLU A 102 0.50 -16.86 6.65
CA GLU A 102 0.28 -18.06 5.83
C GLU A 102 1.52 -18.45 5.03
N ILE A 103 2.34 -17.49 4.64
CA ILE A 103 3.60 -17.73 3.92
C ILE A 103 4.81 -17.72 4.84
N GLU A 104 4.58 -17.75 6.16
CA GLU A 104 5.61 -17.79 7.19
C GLU A 104 6.57 -16.60 7.18
N ARG A 105 6.07 -15.41 6.81
CA ARG A 105 6.80 -14.16 6.90
C ARG A 105 6.26 -13.38 8.09
N ASN A 106 7.01 -13.36 9.15
CA ASN A 106 6.53 -12.90 10.47
C ASN A 106 6.75 -11.41 10.72
N THR A 107 7.40 -10.70 9.82
CA THR A 107 7.74 -9.30 10.00
C THR A 107 7.11 -8.44 8.91
N ILE A 108 6.52 -7.33 9.32
CA ILE A 108 5.99 -6.31 8.41
C ILE A 108 6.85 -5.06 8.56
N GLN A 109 7.24 -4.47 7.44
CA GLN A 109 8.07 -3.27 7.38
C GLN A 109 7.43 -2.24 6.46
N LEU A 110 7.56 -0.98 6.81
CA LEU A 110 7.22 0.13 5.93
C LEU A 110 8.08 1.35 6.26
N GLU A 111 8.08 2.30 5.34
CA GLU A 111 8.70 3.60 5.54
C GLU A 111 7.62 4.67 5.45
N VAL A 112 7.75 5.70 6.27
CA VAL A 112 6.76 6.78 6.39
C VAL A 112 7.49 8.10 6.62
N ARG A 113 6.93 9.20 6.09
CA ARG A 113 7.50 10.53 6.34
C ARG A 113 7.46 10.85 7.83
N VAL A 114 8.51 11.47 8.33
CA VAL A 114 8.59 11.91 9.74
C VAL A 114 7.40 12.80 10.07
N SER A 115 6.94 13.62 9.15
CA SER A 115 5.80 14.51 9.34
C SER A 115 4.44 13.83 9.27
N ASN A 116 4.36 12.59 8.79
CA ASN A 116 3.09 11.92 8.61
C ASN A 116 2.63 11.21 9.88
N LEU A 117 2.20 12.00 10.87
CA LEU A 117 1.76 11.49 12.16
C LEU A 117 0.53 10.58 12.06
N ARG A 118 -0.36 10.89 11.13
CA ARG A 118 -1.58 10.09 10.93
C ARG A 118 -1.26 8.66 10.52
N ALA A 119 -0.36 8.49 9.56
CA ALA A 119 0.07 7.16 9.13
C ALA A 119 0.82 6.44 10.25
N GLN A 120 1.71 7.13 10.96
CA GLN A 120 2.43 6.55 12.08
C GLN A 120 1.47 6.00 13.14
N LYS A 121 0.47 6.77 13.53
CA LYS A 121 -0.54 6.34 14.51
C LYS A 121 -1.35 5.16 13.98
N PHE A 122 -1.71 5.21 12.71
CA PHE A 122 -2.46 4.12 12.08
C PHE A 122 -1.70 2.80 12.18
N TYR A 123 -0.43 2.79 11.79
CA TYR A 123 0.37 1.56 11.81
C TYR A 123 0.76 1.14 13.22
N GLN A 124 0.93 2.08 14.15
CA GLN A 124 1.18 1.75 15.55
C GLN A 124 0.05 0.91 16.17
N ARG A 125 -1.19 1.13 15.73
CA ARG A 125 -2.33 0.33 16.19
C ARG A 125 -2.22 -1.14 15.80
N PHE A 126 -1.42 -1.46 14.79
CA PHE A 126 -1.17 -2.84 14.36
C PHE A 126 0.13 -3.41 14.94
N GLY A 127 0.76 -2.69 15.85
CA GLY A 127 1.99 -3.15 16.48
C GLY A 127 3.27 -2.81 15.74
N LEU A 128 3.21 -1.97 14.70
CA LEU A 128 4.40 -1.47 14.06
C LEU A 128 4.94 -0.27 14.84
N ASN A 129 6.25 -0.27 15.06
CA ASN A 129 6.92 0.79 15.80
C ASN A 129 8.10 1.34 15.01
N ILE A 130 8.43 2.60 15.25
CA ILE A 130 9.58 3.24 14.63
C ILE A 130 10.84 2.53 15.09
N GLN A 131 11.60 1.98 14.17
CA GLN A 131 12.84 1.27 14.45
C GLN A 131 14.06 2.14 14.18
N GLN A 132 14.02 2.95 13.12
CA GLN A 132 15.12 3.86 12.81
C GLN A 132 14.65 5.04 11.98
N THR A 133 15.44 6.11 12.00
CA THR A 133 15.27 7.26 11.12
C THR A 133 16.18 7.07 9.92
N ILE A 134 15.65 7.30 8.72
CA ILE A 134 16.41 7.26 7.48
C ILE A 134 16.55 8.69 6.99
N ASN A 135 17.73 9.24 7.11
CA ASN A 135 17.99 10.63 6.74
C ASN A 135 17.82 10.83 5.24
N ASN A 136 17.13 11.88 4.87
CA ASN A 136 16.89 12.26 3.47
C ASN A 136 16.24 11.14 2.63
N TYR A 137 15.41 10.31 3.25
CA TYR A 137 14.73 9.23 2.55
C TYR A 137 13.80 9.77 1.46
N TYR A 138 13.10 10.85 1.77
CA TYR A 138 12.30 11.62 0.80
C TYR A 138 13.12 12.81 0.34
N ALA A 139 12.77 13.37 -0.83
CA ALA A 139 13.50 14.50 -1.39
C ALA A 139 13.52 15.72 -0.47
N ASP A 140 12.48 15.88 0.34
CA ASP A 140 12.23 17.06 1.16
C ASP A 140 12.23 16.80 2.67
N GLU A 141 12.37 15.54 3.10
CA GLU A 141 12.42 15.21 4.53
C GLU A 141 12.93 13.80 4.81
N ASP A 142 13.19 13.55 6.08
CA ASP A 142 13.57 12.24 6.56
C ASP A 142 12.38 11.28 6.59
N GLY A 143 12.67 9.98 6.63
CA GLY A 143 11.69 8.92 6.81
C GLY A 143 11.93 8.14 8.08
N TYR A 144 10.88 7.52 8.58
CA TYR A 144 10.96 6.50 9.63
C TYR A 144 10.75 5.13 9.00
N MET A 145 11.57 4.17 9.40
CA MET A 145 11.29 2.77 9.14
C MET A 145 10.49 2.22 10.31
N MET A 146 9.31 1.70 10.02
CA MET A 146 8.45 1.07 11.02
C MET A 146 8.43 -0.44 10.80
N VAL A 147 8.50 -1.19 11.87
CA VAL A 147 8.56 -2.65 11.84
C VAL A 147 7.68 -3.22 12.94
N GLY A 148 7.02 -4.33 12.63
CA GLY A 148 6.23 -5.08 13.59
C GLY A 148 6.19 -6.56 13.27
N THR A 149 5.74 -7.35 14.23
CA THR A 149 5.57 -8.81 14.09
C THR A 149 4.10 -9.15 13.87
N VAL A 150 3.83 -10.09 13.00
CA VAL A 150 2.46 -10.57 12.77
C VAL A 150 2.16 -11.82 13.58
#